data_fd16c7f9afb1a2b0422d2a9c627f6070
#
_entry.id   fd16c7f9afb1a2b0422d2a9c627f6070
#
_cell.length_a   1.000
_cell.length_b   1.000
_cell.length_c   1.000
_cell.angle_alpha   90.00
_cell.angle_beta   90.00
_cell.angle_gamma   90.00
#
_symmetry.space_group_name_H-M   'P 1'
#
loop_
_entity.id
_entity.type
_entity.pdbx_description
1 polymer ?
#
loop_
_entity_poly.entity_id
_entity_poly.type
_entity_poly.pdbx_seq_one_letter_code
_entity_poly.pdbx_strand_id
1 'polypeptide(L)'
;MAGSAVEVWVKSATGLIGPDLLDVPDPYCRVYLDDNQIMKTKHKKNDKSPVWDEKTGVTLTGAHHRVRFEVMDKDTLSRDDFVGEAVLEMAELVNSGTVERSLPLIRKEKQVGIIFISVKYLK
;
A
#
# COMPACT_ATOMS: atom_id res chain seq x y z
N MET A 1 -1.95 -10.48 21.15
CA MET A 1 -3.25 -10.96 21.64
C MET A 1 -4.15 -11.30 20.44
N ALA A 2 -4.72 -12.47 20.44
CA ALA A 2 -5.63 -12.88 19.36
C ALA A 2 -6.86 -11.98 19.37
N GLY A 3 -7.37 -11.65 18.20
CA GLY A 3 -8.59 -10.87 18.06
C GLY A 3 -8.39 -9.36 18.06
N SER A 4 -7.15 -8.88 18.07
CA SER A 4 -6.89 -7.46 17.88
C SER A 4 -7.23 -7.05 16.47
N ALA A 5 -7.97 -5.94 16.31
CA ALA A 5 -8.33 -5.42 15.00
C ALA A 5 -7.51 -4.17 14.69
N VAL A 6 -7.12 -4.04 13.44
CA VAL A 6 -6.45 -2.84 12.95
C VAL A 6 -7.18 -2.32 11.71
N GLU A 7 -7.06 -1.02 11.50
CA GLU A 7 -7.53 -0.37 10.28
C GLU A 7 -6.33 0.06 9.46
N VAL A 8 -6.31 -0.35 8.21
CA VAL A 8 -5.30 0.07 7.24
C VAL A 8 -5.94 1.07 6.29
N TRP A 9 -5.36 2.26 6.19
CA TRP A 9 -5.84 3.33 5.34
C TRP A 9 -4.80 3.66 4.27
N VAL A 10 -5.15 3.40 3.02
CA VAL A 10 -4.34 3.79 1.87
C VAL A 10 -4.84 5.13 1.39
N LYS A 11 -4.09 6.18 1.68
CA LYS A 11 -4.53 7.56 1.42
C LYS A 11 -4.26 7.97 -0.01
N SER A 12 -3.00 7.97 -0.40
CA SER A 12 -2.58 8.53 -1.69
C SER A 12 -1.15 8.12 -2.00
N ALA A 13 -0.71 8.44 -3.20
CA ALA A 13 0.68 8.36 -3.57
C ALA A 13 1.03 9.59 -4.40
N THR A 14 2.30 9.85 -4.59
CA THR A 14 2.75 10.97 -5.40
C THR A 14 4.03 10.61 -6.15
N GLY A 15 4.23 11.26 -7.29
CA GLY A 15 5.45 11.12 -8.08
C GLY A 15 5.67 9.72 -8.63
N LEU A 16 4.60 8.99 -8.95
CA LEU A 16 4.73 7.62 -9.45
C LEU A 16 5.44 7.60 -10.81
N ILE A 17 6.45 6.72 -10.90
CA ILE A 17 7.16 6.45 -12.13
C ILE A 17 6.86 5.01 -12.51
N GLY A 18 6.02 4.83 -13.53
CA GLY A 18 5.69 3.50 -14.03
C GLY A 18 6.87 2.81 -14.69
N PRO A 19 6.77 1.49 -14.92
CA PRO A 19 7.84 0.75 -15.57
C PRO A 19 8.08 1.18 -17.01
N ASP A 20 7.06 1.74 -17.65
CA ASP A 20 7.19 2.36 -18.97
C ASP A 20 7.25 3.88 -18.78
N LEU A 21 8.42 4.47 -19.01
CA LEU A 21 8.64 5.89 -18.81
C LEU A 21 7.82 6.79 -19.74
N LEU A 22 7.27 6.25 -20.81
CA LEU A 22 6.49 7.01 -21.78
C LEU A 22 5.02 7.14 -21.39
N ASP A 23 4.56 6.30 -20.49
CA ASP A 23 3.15 6.24 -20.12
C ASP A 23 2.92 6.66 -18.67
N VAL A 24 1.82 7.36 -18.46
CA VAL A 24 1.33 7.67 -17.11
C VAL A 24 0.56 6.45 -16.60
N PRO A 25 0.87 5.95 -15.41
CA PRO A 25 0.20 4.76 -14.90
C PRO A 25 -1.27 4.99 -14.57
N ASP A 26 -2.04 3.89 -14.54
CA ASP A 26 -3.38 3.82 -14.00
C ASP A 26 -3.29 3.09 -12.66
N PRO A 27 -2.86 3.78 -11.58
CA PRO A 27 -2.38 3.08 -10.39
C PRO A 27 -3.49 2.62 -9.45
N TYR A 28 -3.27 1.45 -8.86
CA TYR A 28 -4.01 0.95 -7.71
C TYR A 28 -3.03 0.30 -6.74
N CYS A 29 -3.51 0.07 -5.51
CA CYS A 29 -2.66 -0.49 -4.47
C CYS A 29 -3.27 -1.79 -3.96
N ARG A 30 -2.44 -2.84 -3.88
CA ARG A 30 -2.75 -4.07 -3.15
C ARG A 30 -2.05 -4.02 -1.81
N VAL A 31 -2.76 -4.41 -0.76
CA VAL A 31 -2.21 -4.43 0.60
C VAL A 31 -2.16 -5.87 1.08
N TYR A 32 -1.02 -6.26 1.62
CA TYR A 32 -0.79 -7.60 2.16
C TYR A 32 -0.41 -7.52 3.62
N LEU A 33 -1.04 -8.35 4.44
CA LEU A 33 -0.62 -8.58 5.82
C LEU A 33 0.21 -9.87 5.79
N ASP A 34 1.52 -9.75 5.93
CA ASP A 34 2.47 -10.79 5.59
C ASP A 34 2.25 -11.23 4.13
N ASP A 35 1.80 -12.45 3.88
CA ASP A 35 1.57 -12.95 2.51
C ASP A 35 0.09 -12.95 2.11
N ASN A 36 -0.80 -12.46 2.97
CA ASN A 36 -2.23 -12.48 2.70
C ASN A 36 -2.73 -11.14 2.21
N GLN A 37 -3.31 -11.11 1.02
CA GLN A 37 -3.92 -9.89 0.51
C GLN A 37 -5.16 -9.54 1.32
N ILE A 38 -5.19 -8.34 1.88
CA ILE A 38 -6.31 -7.86 2.70
C ILE A 38 -7.11 -6.76 2.02
N MET A 39 -6.57 -6.16 0.96
CA MET A 39 -7.20 -5.01 0.33
C MET A 39 -6.66 -4.81 -1.08
N LYS A 40 -7.51 -4.28 -1.94
CA LYS A 40 -7.15 -3.81 -3.28
C LYS A 40 -7.96 -2.55 -3.56
N THR A 41 -7.29 -1.42 -3.77
CA THR A 41 -7.98 -0.17 -4.08
C THR A 41 -8.50 -0.16 -5.51
N LYS A 42 -9.38 0.78 -5.80
CA LYS A 42 -9.75 1.09 -7.18
C LYS A 42 -8.54 1.73 -7.88
N HIS A 43 -8.45 1.55 -9.19
CA HIS A 43 -7.41 2.23 -9.95
C HIS A 43 -7.84 3.66 -10.31
N LYS A 44 -6.85 4.53 -10.49
CA LYS A 44 -7.06 5.90 -10.97
C LYS A 44 -6.45 6.02 -12.35
N LYS A 45 -7.20 6.55 -13.30
CA LYS A 45 -6.75 6.57 -14.68
C LYS A 45 -5.76 7.70 -14.92
N ASN A 46 -4.61 7.38 -15.53
CA ASN A 46 -3.58 8.33 -15.94
C ASN A 46 -3.21 9.31 -14.82
N ASP A 47 -2.80 8.79 -13.68
CA ASP A 47 -2.57 9.62 -12.51
C ASP A 47 -1.25 9.25 -11.81
N LYS A 48 -0.29 10.18 -11.82
CA LYS A 48 0.99 10.01 -11.12
C LYS A 48 0.89 10.28 -9.64
N SER A 49 -0.19 10.91 -9.19
CA SER A 49 -0.40 11.28 -7.80
C SER A 49 -1.81 10.97 -7.35
N PRO A 50 -2.19 9.68 -7.37
CA PRO A 50 -3.57 9.27 -7.09
C PRO A 50 -3.95 9.50 -5.64
N VAL A 51 -5.23 9.85 -5.42
CA VAL A 51 -5.85 9.84 -4.11
C VAL A 51 -6.83 8.68 -4.09
N TRP A 52 -6.51 7.63 -3.37
CA TRP A 52 -7.38 6.46 -3.26
C TRP A 52 -8.36 6.59 -2.11
N ASP A 53 -7.88 7.02 -0.94
CA ASP A 53 -8.68 7.22 0.27
C ASP A 53 -9.56 5.99 0.59
N GLU A 54 -8.95 4.83 0.66
CA GLU A 54 -9.64 3.58 0.95
C GLU A 54 -9.09 2.93 2.20
N LYS A 55 -9.99 2.34 2.97
CA LYS A 55 -9.67 1.72 4.26
C LYS A 55 -10.15 0.28 4.29
N THR A 56 -9.47 -0.54 5.07
CA THR A 56 -9.95 -1.88 5.42
C THR A 56 -9.64 -2.18 6.87
N GLY A 57 -10.53 -2.93 7.52
CA GLY A 57 -10.26 -3.50 8.83
C GLY A 57 -9.79 -4.94 8.68
N VAL A 58 -8.84 -5.33 9.50
CA VAL A 58 -8.37 -6.72 9.54
C VAL A 58 -8.14 -7.13 10.98
N THR A 59 -8.46 -8.39 11.29
CA THR A 59 -8.21 -8.96 12.62
C THR A 59 -6.86 -9.63 12.62
N LEU A 60 -6.03 -9.25 13.60
CA LEU A 60 -4.72 -9.87 13.79
C LEU A 60 -4.88 -11.15 14.59
N THR A 61 -4.38 -12.26 14.07
CA THR A 61 -4.38 -13.56 14.75
C THR A 61 -2.94 -14.06 14.81
N GLY A 62 -2.40 -14.11 16.02
CA GLY A 62 -1.02 -14.53 16.20
C GLY A 62 -0.02 -13.44 15.89
N ALA A 63 1.19 -13.82 15.54
CA ALA A 63 2.27 -12.90 15.27
C ALA A 63 2.29 -12.50 13.78
N HIS A 64 1.93 -11.26 13.51
CA HIS A 64 2.07 -10.67 12.19
C HIS A 64 3.29 -9.77 12.17
N HIS A 65 4.01 -9.73 11.06
CA HIS A 65 5.30 -9.08 10.98
C HIS A 65 5.26 -7.77 10.22
N ARG A 66 4.53 -7.71 9.09
CA ARG A 66 4.58 -6.53 8.22
C ARG A 66 3.31 -6.32 7.41
N VAL A 67 3.11 -5.07 7.00
CA VAL A 67 2.10 -4.69 6.01
C VAL A 67 2.86 -4.25 4.77
N ARG A 68 2.57 -4.87 3.63
CA ARG A 68 3.20 -4.52 2.36
C ARG A 68 2.19 -3.84 1.44
N PHE A 69 2.59 -2.70 0.90
CA PHE A 69 1.81 -1.91 -0.03
C PHE A 69 2.42 -2.06 -1.41
N GLU A 70 1.68 -2.65 -2.34
CA GLU A 70 2.14 -2.92 -3.67
C GLU A 70 1.35 -2.09 -4.67
N VAL A 71 2.00 -1.13 -5.32
CA VAL A 71 1.35 -0.28 -6.32
C VAL A 71 1.52 -0.92 -7.69
N MET A 72 0.39 -1.05 -8.39
CA MET A 72 0.30 -1.68 -9.70
C MET A 72 -0.26 -0.69 -10.71
N ASP A 73 0.08 -0.88 -11.96
CA ASP A 73 -0.47 -0.15 -13.10
C ASP A 73 -1.48 -1.06 -13.80
N LYS A 74 -2.74 -0.64 -13.82
CA LYS A 74 -3.82 -1.39 -14.43
C LYS A 74 -3.68 -1.43 -15.94
N ASP A 75 -3.72 -2.62 -16.53
CA ASP A 75 -3.67 -2.81 -17.97
C ASP A 75 -4.91 -3.60 -18.41
N THR A 76 -5.64 -3.12 -19.41
CA THR A 76 -6.85 -3.77 -19.90
C THR A 76 -6.56 -4.84 -20.94
N LEU A 77 -5.36 -4.85 -21.53
CA LEU A 77 -5.01 -5.74 -22.64
C LEU A 77 -4.05 -6.86 -22.25
N SER A 78 -3.38 -6.73 -21.12
CA SER A 78 -2.39 -7.70 -20.68
C SER A 78 -2.38 -7.76 -19.15
N ARG A 79 -1.32 -8.31 -18.57
CA ARG A 79 -1.14 -8.31 -17.12
C ARG A 79 -0.87 -6.90 -16.63
N ASP A 80 -1.35 -6.60 -15.42
CA ASP A 80 -1.01 -5.36 -14.78
C ASP A 80 0.49 -5.33 -14.48
N ASP A 81 1.09 -4.15 -14.55
CA ASP A 81 2.52 -3.98 -14.31
C ASP A 81 2.79 -3.57 -12.87
N PHE A 82 3.89 -4.08 -12.31
CA PHE A 82 4.35 -3.68 -10.99
C PHE A 82 5.01 -2.29 -11.07
N VAL A 83 4.55 -1.35 -10.23
CA VAL A 83 5.14 -0.01 -10.15
C VAL A 83 6.17 0.06 -9.04
N GLY A 84 5.80 -0.33 -7.82
CA GLY A 84 6.71 -0.29 -6.69
C GLY A 84 6.04 -0.75 -5.41
N GLU A 85 6.85 -0.98 -4.37
CA GLU A 85 6.30 -1.41 -3.09
C GLU A 85 6.94 -0.70 -1.91
N ALA A 86 6.20 -0.69 -0.80
CA ALA A 86 6.67 -0.18 0.48
C ALA A 86 6.24 -1.16 1.56
N VAL A 87 7.01 -1.21 2.65
CA VAL A 87 6.75 -2.13 3.76
C VAL A 87 6.74 -1.36 5.07
N LEU A 88 5.75 -1.64 5.91
CA LEU A 88 5.67 -1.14 7.27
C LEU A 88 5.80 -2.32 8.23
N GLU A 89 6.76 -2.25 9.15
CA GLU A 89 6.93 -3.26 10.17
C GLU A 89 5.88 -3.08 11.27
N MET A 90 5.20 -4.15 11.64
CA MET A 90 4.14 -4.10 12.66
C MET A 90 4.67 -3.71 14.05
N ALA A 91 5.97 -3.90 14.28
CA ALA A 91 6.58 -3.50 15.54
C ALA A 91 6.43 -2.00 15.82
N GLU A 92 6.37 -1.17 14.79
CA GLU A 92 6.16 0.27 14.96
C GLU A 92 4.78 0.59 15.54
N LEU A 93 3.78 -0.21 15.18
CA LEU A 93 2.41 -0.01 15.63
C LEU A 93 2.24 -0.36 17.11
N VAL A 94 2.95 -1.37 17.59
CA VAL A 94 2.85 -1.86 18.98
C VAL A 94 3.11 -0.75 19.99
N ASN A 95 4.05 0.13 19.71
CA ASN A 95 4.45 1.18 20.66
C ASN A 95 3.53 2.39 20.67
N SER A 96 2.91 2.72 19.55
CA SER A 96 2.15 3.96 19.44
C SER A 96 0.65 3.77 19.23
N GLY A 97 0.22 2.58 18.82
CA GLY A 97 -1.18 2.30 18.51
C GLY A 97 -1.66 2.87 17.17
N THR A 98 -0.95 3.84 16.64
CA THR A 98 -1.25 4.47 15.35
C THR A 98 0.05 4.84 14.66
N VAL A 99 0.15 4.53 13.38
CA VAL A 99 1.31 4.89 12.56
C VAL A 99 0.79 5.59 11.32
N GLU A 100 1.24 6.83 11.12
CA GLU A 100 1.03 7.55 9.87
C GLU A 100 2.39 7.74 9.21
N ARG A 101 2.51 7.34 7.97
CA ARG A 101 3.81 7.37 7.27
C ARG A 101 3.67 7.81 5.84
N SER A 102 4.70 8.46 5.37
CA SER A 102 5.02 8.57 3.96
C SER A 102 6.17 7.60 3.71
N LEU A 103 5.92 6.59 2.88
CA LEU A 103 6.89 5.54 2.63
C LEU A 103 7.39 5.61 1.20
N PRO A 104 8.70 5.43 0.99
CA PRO A 104 9.22 5.35 -0.38
C PRO A 104 8.73 4.08 -1.05
N LEU A 105 8.27 4.22 -2.27
CA LEU A 105 7.95 3.08 -3.13
C LEU A 105 9.20 2.68 -3.89
N ILE A 106 9.54 1.41 -3.84
CA ILE A 106 10.79 0.90 -4.39
C ILE A 106 10.52 -0.13 -5.49
N ARG A 107 11.21 0.04 -6.61
CA ARG A 107 11.28 -0.94 -7.69
C ARG A 107 12.73 -1.07 -8.13
N LYS A 108 13.29 -2.29 -8.10
CA LYS A 108 14.69 -2.56 -8.49
C LYS A 108 15.66 -1.62 -7.79
N GLU A 109 15.50 -1.48 -6.48
CA GLU A 109 16.37 -0.67 -5.60
C GLU A 109 16.31 0.84 -5.85
N LYS A 110 15.35 1.30 -6.66
CA LYS A 110 15.16 2.73 -6.94
C LYS A 110 13.82 3.20 -6.38
N GLN A 111 13.80 4.43 -5.89
CA GLN A 111 12.55 5.05 -5.45
C GLN A 111 11.75 5.52 -6.66
N VAL A 112 10.50 5.08 -6.73
CA VAL A 112 9.60 5.36 -7.84
C VAL A 112 8.33 6.09 -7.42
N GLY A 113 8.36 6.71 -6.28
CA GLY A 113 7.26 7.47 -5.73
C GLY A 113 7.22 7.38 -4.22
N ILE A 114 6.18 7.97 -3.63
CA ILE A 114 5.94 7.96 -2.20
C ILE A 114 4.47 7.61 -1.98
N ILE A 115 4.21 6.70 -1.03
CA ILE A 115 2.84 6.36 -0.65
C ILE A 115 2.56 6.88 0.76
N PHE A 116 1.35 7.42 0.97
CA PHE A 116 0.90 7.95 2.25
C PHE A 116 -0.15 7.00 2.82
N ILE A 117 0.12 6.48 4.01
CA ILE A 117 -0.72 5.45 4.65
C ILE A 117 -0.90 5.73 6.14
N SER A 118 -1.88 5.06 6.72
CA SER A 118 -2.08 5.03 8.16
C SER A 118 -2.50 3.62 8.56
N VAL A 119 -1.99 3.14 9.68
CA VAL A 119 -2.40 1.88 10.30
C VAL A 119 -2.64 2.16 11.78
N LYS A 120 -3.81 1.75 12.29
CA LYS A 120 -4.12 1.98 13.70
C LYS A 120 -4.88 0.81 14.30
N TYR A 121 -4.69 0.59 15.60
CA TYR A 121 -5.52 -0.34 16.36
C TYR A 121 -6.94 0.20 16.48
N LEU A 122 -7.89 -0.70 16.30
CA LEU A 122 -9.31 -0.43 16.57
C LEU A 122 -9.64 -0.99 17.96
N LYS A 123 -10.43 -0.24 18.69
CA LYS A 123 -10.86 -0.70 20.03
C LYS A 123 -12.09 -1.58 19.95
#